data_3138cedc1fb96b11f70246c2842f6dba
#
_entry.id   3138cedc1fb96b11f70246c2842f6dba
#
_cell.length_a   1.000
_cell.length_b   1.000
_cell.length_c   1.000
_cell.angle_alpha   90.00
_cell.angle_beta   90.00
_cell.angle_gamma   90.00
#
_symmetry.space_group_name_H-M   'P 1'
#
loop_
_entity.id
_entity.type
_entity.pdbx_description
1 polymer ?
#
loop_
_entity_poly.entity_id
_entity_poly.type
_entity_poly.pdbx_seq_one_letter_code
_entity_poly.pdbx_strand_id
1 'polypeptide(L)'
;ITVKLPDGTDLDKNHRVTVTVTDHKKNPQENKNIIVKGDLSQTAKGKTDQDGKLTVPEIEERERHGAYILGYTDGTFGPSRSMTRAEAAAIFARLLAEKNGDTISTVANTRFTDIPAHAWYSGYAKYLNNNGITYGKSKTIFAPDDAITRAEFTTLAVRFFDVYGDGDAEIMEQYKDFNDVSDGYWAAAYIKAAAKHGWINGYGDGSFRADDKINRAEVVTIVNRLLGREADEDYI
;
A
#
# COMPACT_ATOMS: atom_id res chain seq x y z
N ILE A 1 -24.34 18.81 -1.20
CA ILE A 1 -25.06 18.47 -2.45
C ILE A 1 -24.20 17.49 -3.21
N THR A 2 -24.76 16.33 -3.55
CA THR A 2 -24.08 15.35 -4.41
C THR A 2 -24.64 15.49 -5.82
N VAL A 3 -23.79 15.69 -6.80
CA VAL A 3 -24.14 15.70 -8.22
C VAL A 3 -23.57 14.42 -8.83
N LYS A 4 -24.46 13.55 -9.32
CA LYS A 4 -24.07 12.38 -10.10
C LYS A 4 -24.09 12.75 -11.57
N LEU A 5 -22.99 12.56 -12.27
CA LEU A 5 -22.91 12.72 -13.71
C LEU A 5 -23.49 11.49 -14.42
N PRO A 6 -23.93 11.61 -15.68
CA PRO A 6 -24.36 10.47 -16.46
C PRO A 6 -23.32 9.36 -16.50
N ASP A 7 -23.78 8.11 -16.57
CA ASP A 7 -22.89 6.96 -16.71
C ASP A 7 -22.05 7.11 -18.00
N GLY A 8 -20.75 6.85 -17.89
CA GLY A 8 -19.79 7.05 -18.99
C GLY A 8 -19.20 8.46 -19.07
N THR A 9 -19.52 9.36 -18.12
CA THR A 9 -18.84 10.66 -18.04
C THR A 9 -17.46 10.45 -17.42
N ASP A 10 -16.41 10.60 -18.21
CA ASP A 10 -15.04 10.59 -17.75
C ASP A 10 -14.64 12.00 -17.30
N LEU A 11 -14.21 12.12 -16.06
CA LEU A 11 -13.69 13.35 -15.48
C LEU A 11 -12.17 13.37 -15.64
N ASP A 12 -11.68 13.30 -16.86
CA ASP A 12 -10.25 13.44 -17.13
C ASP A 12 -9.81 14.91 -17.05
N LYS A 13 -8.49 15.13 -17.05
CA LYS A 13 -7.87 16.47 -17.00
C LYS A 13 -8.22 17.36 -18.21
N ASN A 14 -8.89 16.83 -19.23
CA ASN A 14 -9.32 17.58 -20.40
C ASN A 14 -10.80 18.01 -20.31
N HIS A 15 -11.55 17.50 -19.33
CA HIS A 15 -12.98 17.80 -19.16
C HIS A 15 -13.21 18.66 -17.91
N ARG A 16 -13.55 19.95 -18.13
CA ARG A 16 -14.01 20.82 -17.04
C ARG A 16 -15.50 20.66 -16.82
N VAL A 17 -15.86 20.26 -15.62
CA VAL A 17 -17.26 20.26 -15.18
C VAL A 17 -17.51 21.49 -14.32
N THR A 18 -18.43 22.34 -14.72
CA THR A 18 -18.89 23.47 -13.90
C THR A 18 -20.26 23.14 -13.33
N VAL A 19 -20.35 23.10 -12.01
CA VAL A 19 -21.62 22.92 -11.30
C VAL A 19 -22.09 24.27 -10.80
N THR A 20 -23.28 24.68 -11.17
CA THR A 20 -23.93 25.92 -10.69
C THR A 20 -25.02 25.55 -9.70
N VAL A 21 -24.97 26.13 -8.51
CA VAL A 21 -26.01 25.95 -7.48
C VAL A 21 -26.79 27.22 -7.31
N THR A 22 -28.11 27.13 -7.51
CA THR A 22 -29.04 28.24 -7.31
C THR A 22 -30.16 27.87 -6.35
N ASP A 23 -30.81 28.85 -5.74
CA ASP A 23 -32.05 28.63 -5.00
C ASP A 23 -33.26 28.46 -5.98
N HIS A 24 -34.46 28.29 -5.42
CA HIS A 24 -35.68 28.14 -6.20
C HIS A 24 -36.06 29.39 -7.02
N LYS A 25 -35.45 30.54 -6.71
CA LYS A 25 -35.61 31.81 -7.46
C LYS A 25 -34.48 32.05 -8.45
N LYS A 26 -33.61 31.06 -8.64
CA LYS A 26 -32.43 31.09 -9.52
C LYS A 26 -31.32 32.04 -9.05
N ASN A 27 -31.28 32.45 -7.75
CA ASN A 27 -30.17 33.22 -7.22
C ASN A 27 -28.97 32.28 -6.93
N PRO A 28 -27.73 32.70 -7.25
CA PRO A 28 -26.53 31.95 -6.96
C PRO A 28 -26.36 31.64 -5.44
N GLN A 29 -25.83 30.48 -5.12
CA GLN A 29 -25.60 30.05 -3.74
C GLN A 29 -24.10 29.85 -3.49
N GLU A 30 -23.51 30.80 -2.78
CA GLU A 30 -22.09 30.75 -2.36
C GLU A 30 -21.85 29.77 -1.22
N ASN A 31 -20.61 29.30 -1.07
CA ASN A 31 -20.12 28.46 0.03
C ASN A 31 -20.89 27.14 0.24
N LYS A 32 -21.53 26.60 -0.78
CA LYS A 32 -22.18 25.29 -0.71
C LYS A 32 -21.19 24.18 -0.97
N ASN A 33 -21.12 23.21 -0.08
CA ASN A 33 -20.33 22.01 -0.27
C ASN A 33 -20.91 21.17 -1.40
N ILE A 34 -20.12 20.92 -2.41
CA ILE A 34 -20.51 20.13 -3.58
C ILE A 34 -19.58 18.93 -3.68
N ILE A 35 -20.16 17.79 -3.96
CA ILE A 35 -19.45 16.56 -4.31
C ILE A 35 -19.91 16.18 -5.70
N VAL A 36 -19.00 16.13 -6.65
CA VAL A 36 -19.25 15.66 -8.02
C VAL A 36 -18.73 14.25 -8.12
N LYS A 37 -19.58 13.31 -8.48
CA LYS A 37 -19.21 11.90 -8.69
C LYS A 37 -19.27 11.60 -10.19
N GLY A 38 -18.12 11.24 -10.75
CA GLY A 38 -17.99 10.69 -12.09
C GLY A 38 -18.18 9.18 -12.11
N ASP A 39 -17.82 8.56 -13.24
CA ASP A 39 -17.88 7.11 -13.37
C ASP A 39 -16.80 6.44 -12.53
N LEU A 40 -17.13 5.25 -12.04
CA LEU A 40 -16.27 4.26 -11.39
C LEU A 40 -15.59 4.62 -10.04
N SER A 41 -15.10 5.77 -9.75
CA SER A 41 -14.46 6.17 -8.48
C SER A 41 -13.99 7.61 -8.48
N GLN A 42 -14.26 8.31 -9.57
CA GLN A 42 -13.87 9.71 -9.70
C GLN A 42 -14.78 10.56 -8.83
N THR A 43 -14.20 11.30 -7.91
CA THR A 43 -14.94 12.22 -7.03
C THR A 43 -14.17 13.52 -6.92
N ALA A 44 -14.86 14.63 -7.12
CA ALA A 44 -14.34 15.95 -6.86
C ALA A 44 -15.16 16.66 -5.81
N LYS A 45 -14.50 17.38 -4.91
CA LYS A 45 -15.12 18.14 -3.83
C LYS A 45 -14.74 19.62 -3.92
N GLY A 46 -15.63 20.49 -3.50
CA GLY A 46 -15.34 21.90 -3.41
C GLY A 46 -16.51 22.70 -2.87
N LYS A 47 -16.31 24.01 -2.74
CA LYS A 47 -17.35 24.97 -2.38
C LYS A 47 -17.65 25.88 -3.55
N THR A 48 -18.91 26.27 -3.69
CA THR A 48 -19.31 27.26 -4.68
C THR A 48 -18.76 28.64 -4.33
N ASP A 49 -18.39 29.40 -5.36
CA ASP A 49 -18.03 30.82 -5.27
C ASP A 49 -19.27 31.72 -5.09
N GLN A 50 -19.06 33.03 -5.13
CA GLN A 50 -20.12 34.05 -5.03
C GLN A 50 -21.16 33.97 -6.15
N ASP A 51 -20.79 33.40 -7.28
CA ASP A 51 -21.71 33.16 -8.42
C ASP A 51 -22.40 31.80 -8.33
N GLY A 52 -22.25 31.09 -7.20
CA GLY A 52 -22.81 29.75 -6.99
C GLY A 52 -22.15 28.67 -7.85
N LYS A 53 -20.98 28.93 -8.42
CA LYS A 53 -20.26 28.01 -9.31
C LYS A 53 -19.15 27.29 -8.56
N LEU A 54 -19.03 26.01 -8.82
CA LEU A 54 -17.85 25.21 -8.53
C LEU A 54 -17.23 24.79 -9.88
N THR A 55 -16.04 25.29 -10.17
CA THR A 55 -15.23 24.72 -11.23
C THR A 55 -14.40 23.62 -10.59
N VAL A 56 -14.61 22.40 -11.01
CA VAL A 56 -13.83 21.26 -10.54
C VAL A 56 -12.43 21.40 -11.14
N PRO A 57 -11.40 21.74 -10.34
CA PRO A 57 -10.04 21.70 -10.82
C PRO A 57 -9.62 20.24 -11.00
N GLU A 58 -8.63 20.04 -11.81
CA GLU A 58 -7.96 18.79 -12.08
C GLU A 58 -8.30 17.66 -11.10
N ILE A 59 -8.98 16.64 -11.58
CA ILE A 59 -9.18 15.43 -10.80
C ILE A 59 -7.87 14.70 -10.85
N GLU A 60 -7.22 14.56 -9.70
CA GLU A 60 -6.16 13.57 -9.56
C GLU A 60 -6.80 12.22 -9.93
N GLU A 61 -6.35 11.64 -11.03
CA GLU A 61 -6.70 10.25 -11.33
C GLU A 61 -6.25 9.43 -10.13
N ARG A 62 -7.20 8.93 -9.36
CA ARG A 62 -6.88 7.92 -8.34
C ARG A 62 -6.36 6.72 -9.10
N GLU A 63 -5.07 6.53 -9.07
CA GLU A 63 -4.44 5.36 -9.64
C GLU A 63 -5.15 4.11 -9.11
N ARG A 64 -5.71 3.32 -10.02
CA ARG A 64 -6.30 2.04 -9.66
C ARG A 64 -5.19 1.06 -9.41
N HIS A 65 -4.97 0.76 -8.16
CA HIS A 65 -4.03 -0.27 -7.78
C HIS A 65 -4.74 -1.61 -7.67
N GLY A 66 -4.11 -2.65 -8.22
CA GLY A 66 -4.52 -4.03 -7.97
C GLY A 66 -4.46 -4.36 -6.48
N ALA A 67 -5.29 -5.30 -6.03
CA ALA A 67 -5.26 -5.74 -4.64
C ALA A 67 -3.94 -6.47 -4.34
N TYR A 68 -3.05 -5.85 -3.58
CA TYR A 68 -1.77 -6.46 -3.19
C TYR A 68 -1.94 -7.53 -2.10
N ILE A 69 -2.99 -7.44 -1.28
CA ILE A 69 -3.33 -8.42 -0.24
C ILE A 69 -4.77 -8.89 -0.46
N LEU A 70 -4.98 -10.20 -0.39
CA LEU A 70 -6.28 -10.82 -0.59
C LEU A 70 -6.85 -11.32 0.74
N GLY A 71 -8.18 -11.32 0.88
CA GLY A 71 -8.87 -12.02 1.96
C GLY A 71 -8.77 -13.54 1.83
N TYR A 72 -9.29 -14.26 2.80
CA TYR A 72 -9.38 -15.71 2.78
C TYR A 72 -10.63 -16.19 2.03
N THR A 73 -10.63 -17.46 1.63
CA THR A 73 -11.74 -18.06 0.87
C THR A 73 -13.04 -18.15 1.67
N ASP A 74 -12.98 -18.03 2.99
CA ASP A 74 -14.14 -17.95 3.89
C ASP A 74 -14.76 -16.54 3.98
N GLY A 75 -14.27 -15.59 3.19
CA GLY A 75 -14.73 -14.20 3.16
C GLY A 75 -14.16 -13.33 4.29
N THR A 76 -13.25 -13.85 5.12
CA THR A 76 -12.63 -13.07 6.20
C THR A 76 -11.33 -12.41 5.76
N PHE A 77 -10.96 -11.32 6.42
CA PHE A 77 -9.64 -10.70 6.26
C PHE A 77 -8.63 -11.23 7.26
N GLY A 78 -9.06 -11.59 8.46
CA GLY A 78 -8.22 -12.14 9.53
C GLY A 78 -7.12 -11.17 10.02
N PRO A 79 -7.44 -9.94 10.49
CA PRO A 79 -6.44 -8.92 10.79
C PRO A 79 -5.42 -9.36 11.85
N SER A 80 -5.82 -10.17 12.82
CA SER A 80 -4.93 -10.67 13.88
C SER A 80 -4.16 -11.95 13.53
N ARG A 81 -4.39 -12.53 12.35
CA ARG A 81 -3.66 -13.74 11.92
C ARG A 81 -2.22 -13.39 11.54
N SER A 82 -1.27 -14.20 12.00
CA SER A 82 0.11 -14.10 11.56
C SER A 82 0.23 -14.36 10.06
N MET A 83 1.12 -13.63 9.40
CA MET A 83 1.39 -13.77 7.98
C MET A 83 2.48 -14.80 7.73
N THR A 84 2.33 -15.63 6.70
CA THR A 84 3.41 -16.53 6.26
C THR A 84 4.41 -15.80 5.37
N ARG A 85 5.60 -16.38 5.24
CA ARG A 85 6.64 -15.84 4.35
C ARG A 85 6.23 -15.87 2.88
N ALA A 86 5.44 -16.88 2.47
CA ALA A 86 4.86 -16.96 1.13
C ALA A 86 3.84 -15.83 0.87
N GLU A 87 2.97 -15.55 1.84
CA GLU A 87 2.01 -14.44 1.73
C GLU A 87 2.71 -13.07 1.66
N ALA A 88 3.74 -12.85 2.47
CA ALA A 88 4.54 -11.62 2.42
C ALA A 88 5.25 -11.46 1.07
N ALA A 89 5.79 -12.54 0.51
CA ALA A 89 6.40 -12.51 -0.83
C ALA A 89 5.38 -12.16 -1.91
N ALA A 90 4.16 -12.67 -1.82
CA ALA A 90 3.12 -12.37 -2.79
C ALA A 90 2.72 -10.88 -2.79
N ILE A 91 2.71 -10.22 -1.63
CA ILE A 91 2.41 -8.79 -1.51
C ILE A 91 3.43 -7.97 -2.31
N PHE A 92 4.71 -8.07 -1.96
CA PHE A 92 5.75 -7.26 -2.59
C PHE A 92 5.97 -7.60 -4.06
N ALA A 93 5.79 -8.88 -4.43
CA ALA A 93 5.90 -9.29 -5.83
C ALA A 93 4.77 -8.71 -6.69
N ARG A 94 3.52 -8.69 -6.20
CA ARG A 94 2.39 -8.07 -6.90
C ARG A 94 2.60 -6.58 -7.09
N LEU A 95 3.00 -5.87 -6.05
CA LEU A 95 3.26 -4.43 -6.10
C LEU A 95 4.37 -4.09 -7.11
N LEU A 96 5.48 -4.83 -7.08
CA LEU A 96 6.58 -4.56 -8.00
C LEU A 96 6.22 -4.91 -9.45
N ALA A 97 5.51 -6.03 -9.66
CA ALA A 97 5.06 -6.43 -10.99
C ALA A 97 4.05 -5.44 -11.57
N GLU A 98 3.12 -4.94 -10.76
CA GLU A 98 2.18 -3.89 -11.17
C GLU A 98 2.92 -2.62 -11.63
N LYS A 99 3.87 -2.11 -10.84
CA LYS A 99 4.68 -0.96 -11.21
C LYS A 99 5.45 -1.16 -12.51
N ASN A 100 6.04 -2.34 -12.68
CA ASN A 100 6.88 -2.63 -13.84
C ASN A 100 6.09 -3.07 -15.09
N GLY A 101 4.78 -3.33 -14.96
CA GLY A 101 3.98 -3.94 -16.01
C GLY A 101 4.34 -5.42 -16.27
N ASP A 102 4.94 -6.09 -15.28
CA ASP A 102 5.40 -7.47 -15.42
C ASP A 102 4.28 -8.47 -15.15
N THR A 103 4.40 -9.64 -15.81
CA THR A 103 3.54 -10.79 -15.51
C THR A 103 4.33 -11.86 -14.75
N ILE A 104 3.83 -12.25 -13.57
CA ILE A 104 4.47 -13.28 -12.75
C ILE A 104 3.94 -14.66 -13.17
N SER A 105 4.84 -15.58 -13.54
CA SER A 105 4.48 -16.95 -13.86
C SER A 105 3.92 -17.68 -12.65
N THR A 106 2.85 -18.46 -12.85
CA THR A 106 2.24 -19.30 -11.81
C THR A 106 3.03 -20.59 -11.54
N VAL A 107 3.98 -20.92 -12.41
CA VAL A 107 4.85 -22.10 -12.29
C VAL A 107 6.28 -21.62 -12.43
N ALA A 108 7.11 -21.83 -11.41
CA ALA A 108 8.47 -21.36 -11.43
C ALA A 108 9.43 -22.28 -10.68
N ASN A 109 10.52 -22.65 -11.35
CA ASN A 109 11.66 -23.27 -10.69
C ASN A 109 12.46 -22.16 -9.98
N THR A 110 12.76 -22.37 -8.71
CA THR A 110 13.55 -21.46 -7.88
C THR A 110 14.85 -22.15 -7.43
N ARG A 111 15.75 -21.38 -6.85
CA ARG A 111 16.91 -21.97 -6.17
C ARG A 111 16.57 -22.61 -4.82
N PHE A 112 15.37 -22.33 -4.31
CA PHE A 112 14.90 -22.83 -3.02
C PHE A 112 14.33 -24.23 -3.17
N THR A 113 14.95 -25.20 -2.48
CA THR A 113 14.61 -26.63 -2.61
C THR A 113 13.31 -27.00 -1.91
N ASP A 114 12.82 -26.14 -1.04
CA ASP A 114 11.57 -26.27 -0.29
C ASP A 114 10.37 -25.59 -0.98
N ILE A 115 10.56 -25.09 -2.21
CA ILE A 115 9.46 -24.54 -3.04
C ILE A 115 9.18 -25.46 -4.22
N PRO A 116 8.05 -26.20 -4.21
CA PRO A 116 7.59 -26.93 -5.39
C PRO A 116 7.29 -25.96 -6.53
N ALA A 117 7.66 -26.33 -7.79
CA ALA A 117 7.49 -25.45 -8.94
C ALA A 117 6.03 -25.01 -9.19
N HIS A 118 5.06 -25.86 -8.83
CA HIS A 118 3.63 -25.59 -8.98
C HIS A 118 2.97 -25.00 -7.70
N ALA A 119 3.75 -24.70 -6.65
CA ALA A 119 3.21 -24.02 -5.50
C ALA A 119 2.73 -22.61 -5.91
N TRP A 120 1.59 -22.17 -5.38
CA TRP A 120 0.98 -20.88 -5.74
C TRP A 120 1.91 -19.68 -5.53
N TYR A 121 2.88 -19.82 -4.64
CA TYR A 121 3.87 -18.80 -4.29
C TYR A 121 5.20 -18.93 -5.06
N SER A 122 5.39 -19.97 -5.86
CA SER A 122 6.68 -20.24 -6.52
C SER A 122 7.14 -19.07 -7.41
N GLY A 123 6.23 -18.54 -8.21
CA GLY A 123 6.48 -17.39 -9.07
C GLY A 123 6.83 -16.12 -8.27
N TYR A 124 6.11 -15.85 -7.20
CA TYR A 124 6.35 -14.69 -6.35
C TYR A 124 7.72 -14.77 -5.66
N ALA A 125 8.06 -15.91 -5.08
CA ALA A 125 9.36 -16.12 -4.43
C ALA A 125 10.52 -15.97 -5.45
N LYS A 126 10.38 -16.53 -6.66
CA LYS A 126 11.35 -16.36 -7.74
C LYS A 126 11.49 -14.92 -8.17
N TYR A 127 10.37 -14.21 -8.36
CA TYR A 127 10.36 -12.83 -8.80
C TYR A 127 11.08 -11.93 -7.81
N LEU A 128 10.76 -12.04 -6.51
CA LEU A 128 11.46 -11.27 -5.47
C LEU A 128 12.94 -11.63 -5.33
N ASN A 129 13.29 -12.92 -5.51
CA ASN A 129 14.68 -13.32 -5.46
C ASN A 129 15.50 -12.75 -6.63
N ASN A 130 14.94 -12.74 -7.84
CA ASN A 130 15.57 -12.16 -9.01
C ASN A 130 15.77 -10.65 -8.89
N ASN A 131 14.87 -9.96 -8.19
CA ASN A 131 14.94 -8.53 -7.93
C ASN A 131 15.70 -8.16 -6.64
N GLY A 132 16.38 -9.12 -5.97
CA GLY A 132 17.20 -8.85 -4.79
C GLY A 132 16.43 -8.53 -3.49
N ILE A 133 15.10 -8.71 -3.48
CA ILE A 133 14.26 -8.38 -2.32
C ILE A 133 14.30 -9.51 -1.29
N THR A 134 14.32 -10.77 -1.73
CA THR A 134 14.46 -11.90 -0.81
C THR A 134 15.67 -12.78 -1.13
N TYR A 135 16.33 -13.25 -0.09
CA TYR A 135 17.42 -14.22 -0.18
C TYR A 135 17.10 -15.56 0.48
N GLY A 136 15.87 -15.72 0.98
CA GLY A 136 15.45 -16.90 1.76
C GLY A 136 15.96 -16.86 3.20
N LYS A 137 15.73 -17.92 3.94
CA LYS A 137 16.36 -18.16 5.27
C LYS A 137 17.79 -18.67 5.11
N SER A 138 18.08 -19.31 3.99
CA SER A 138 19.42 -19.71 3.57
C SER A 138 19.53 -19.65 2.04
N LYS A 139 20.69 -20.05 1.50
CA LYS A 139 20.89 -20.09 0.05
C LYS A 139 19.87 -20.96 -0.69
N THR A 140 19.32 -21.98 -0.04
CA THR A 140 18.45 -22.99 -0.65
C THR A 140 17.10 -23.17 0.06
N ILE A 141 16.86 -22.49 1.18
CA ILE A 141 15.64 -22.62 1.98
C ILE A 141 14.92 -21.28 2.02
N PHE A 142 13.66 -21.28 1.63
CA PHE A 142 12.76 -20.12 1.71
C PHE A 142 11.87 -20.14 2.96
N ALA A 143 11.43 -21.33 3.39
CA ALA A 143 10.48 -21.60 4.45
C ALA A 143 9.13 -20.90 4.23
N PRO A 144 8.38 -21.27 3.15
CA PRO A 144 7.19 -20.55 2.73
C PRO A 144 6.07 -20.51 3.77
N ASP A 145 5.88 -21.58 4.51
CA ASP A 145 4.79 -21.75 5.48
C ASP A 145 5.13 -21.23 6.87
N ASP A 146 6.39 -20.86 7.12
CA ASP A 146 6.78 -20.24 8.37
C ASP A 146 6.09 -18.87 8.53
N ALA A 147 5.59 -18.60 9.73
CA ALA A 147 5.14 -17.26 10.06
C ALA A 147 6.36 -16.30 10.04
N ILE A 148 6.23 -15.21 9.27
CA ILE A 148 7.30 -14.21 9.13
C ILE A 148 7.40 -13.34 10.38
N THR A 149 8.63 -13.00 10.81
CA THR A 149 8.83 -12.10 11.93
C THR A 149 8.70 -10.63 11.49
N ARG A 150 8.51 -9.74 12.45
CA ARG A 150 8.47 -8.29 12.22
C ARG A 150 9.76 -7.78 11.59
N ALA A 151 10.91 -8.25 12.08
CA ALA A 151 12.22 -7.92 11.50
C ALA A 151 12.38 -8.41 10.06
N GLU A 152 11.99 -9.67 9.79
CA GLU A 152 12.04 -10.24 8.43
C GLU A 152 11.14 -9.48 7.46
N PHE A 153 9.91 -9.14 7.88
CA PHE A 153 8.98 -8.37 7.04
C PHE A 153 9.50 -6.95 6.78
N THR A 154 9.98 -6.26 7.82
CA THR A 154 10.57 -4.92 7.69
C THR A 154 11.78 -4.94 6.75
N THR A 155 12.62 -5.98 6.82
CA THR A 155 13.74 -6.16 5.89
C THR A 155 13.27 -6.30 4.44
N LEU A 156 12.21 -7.07 4.19
CA LEU A 156 11.63 -7.17 2.85
C LEU A 156 11.06 -5.82 2.39
N ALA A 157 10.40 -5.07 3.28
CA ALA A 157 9.82 -3.77 2.97
C ALA A 157 10.89 -2.74 2.56
N VAL A 158 12.00 -2.67 3.29
CA VAL A 158 13.11 -1.75 2.94
C VAL A 158 13.74 -2.14 1.62
N ARG A 159 14.09 -3.43 1.43
CA ARG A 159 14.67 -3.89 0.16
C ARG A 159 13.71 -3.71 -1.03
N PHE A 160 12.41 -3.90 -0.80
CA PHE A 160 11.40 -3.62 -1.81
C PHE A 160 11.42 -2.13 -2.16
N PHE A 161 11.46 -1.25 -1.18
CA PHE A 161 11.48 0.19 -1.40
C PHE A 161 12.73 0.63 -2.19
N ASP A 162 13.91 0.07 -1.89
CA ASP A 162 15.15 0.34 -2.63
C ASP A 162 15.04 0.00 -4.14
N VAL A 163 14.19 -0.98 -4.49
CA VAL A 163 13.95 -1.41 -5.89
C VAL A 163 12.75 -0.69 -6.51
N TYR A 164 11.70 -0.46 -5.71
CA TYR A 164 10.43 0.12 -6.13
C TYR A 164 10.48 1.64 -6.17
N GLY A 165 11.19 2.27 -5.23
CA GLY A 165 11.13 3.70 -4.98
C GLY A 165 11.76 4.53 -6.10
N ASP A 166 11.22 5.73 -6.28
CA ASP A 166 11.78 6.77 -7.15
C ASP A 166 12.77 7.67 -6.36
N GLY A 167 13.24 7.19 -5.21
CA GLY A 167 14.36 7.78 -4.45
C GLY A 167 14.00 8.88 -3.45
N ASP A 168 12.81 9.44 -3.47
CA ASP A 168 12.47 10.67 -2.71
C ASP A 168 11.52 10.45 -1.51
N ALA A 169 11.57 9.28 -0.86
CA ALA A 169 10.81 9.13 0.37
C ALA A 169 11.31 10.08 1.45
N GLU A 170 10.39 10.86 1.99
CA GLU A 170 10.65 11.81 3.06
C GLU A 170 11.26 11.11 4.28
N ILE A 171 12.44 11.55 4.70
CA ILE A 171 13.11 11.03 5.88
C ILE A 171 12.70 11.89 7.07
N MET A 172 12.11 11.28 8.10
CA MET A 172 11.76 11.99 9.34
C MET A 172 13.04 12.50 10.02
N GLU A 173 13.10 13.79 10.31
CA GLU A 173 14.22 14.39 11.05
C GLU A 173 14.37 13.80 12.45
N GLN A 174 13.26 13.39 13.06
CA GLN A 174 13.23 12.74 14.37
C GLN A 174 12.54 11.39 14.25
N TYR A 175 13.26 10.32 14.55
CA TYR A 175 12.73 8.98 14.65
C TYR A 175 13.12 8.38 16.00
N LYS A 176 12.36 7.39 16.45
CA LYS A 176 12.59 6.74 17.74
C LYS A 176 13.42 5.48 17.53
N ASP A 177 14.54 5.37 18.23
CA ASP A 177 15.23 4.11 18.39
C ASP A 177 14.44 3.18 19.32
N PHE A 178 14.55 1.87 19.09
CA PHE A 178 13.84 0.86 19.86
C PHE A 178 14.76 0.26 20.92
N ASN A 179 14.26 0.18 22.16
CA ASN A 179 15.05 -0.25 23.31
C ASN A 179 15.44 -1.74 23.31
N ASP A 180 14.78 -2.56 22.48
CA ASP A 180 14.99 -4.00 22.33
C ASP A 180 15.74 -4.38 21.04
N VAL A 181 16.23 -3.39 20.27
CA VAL A 181 17.02 -3.62 19.04
C VAL A 181 18.42 -3.07 19.23
N SER A 182 19.37 -3.97 19.47
CA SER A 182 20.79 -3.58 19.57
C SER A 182 21.39 -3.30 18.19
N ASP A 183 22.44 -2.46 18.13
CA ASP A 183 23.15 -2.16 16.88
C ASP A 183 23.75 -3.40 16.20
N GLY A 184 24.07 -4.43 16.98
CA GLY A 184 24.57 -5.72 16.47
C GLY A 184 23.47 -6.67 15.97
N TYR A 185 22.20 -6.33 16.11
CA TYR A 185 21.13 -7.18 15.62
C TYR A 185 21.12 -7.19 14.08
N TRP A 186 20.96 -8.38 13.48
CA TRP A 186 21.10 -8.55 12.03
C TRP A 186 20.24 -7.63 11.18
N ALA A 187 19.04 -7.25 11.67
CA ALA A 187 18.10 -6.38 10.96
C ALA A 187 18.14 -4.93 11.46
N ALA A 188 19.04 -4.54 12.37
CA ALA A 188 19.05 -3.22 13.00
C ALA A 188 19.05 -2.09 11.96
N ALA A 189 19.87 -2.18 10.92
CA ALA A 189 19.94 -1.18 9.87
C ALA A 189 18.60 -1.02 9.10
N TYR A 190 17.92 -2.13 8.80
CA TYR A 190 16.62 -2.12 8.13
C TYR A 190 15.52 -1.55 9.02
N ILE A 191 15.49 -1.94 10.31
CA ILE A 191 14.52 -1.42 11.28
C ILE A 191 14.72 0.09 11.45
N LYS A 192 15.95 0.55 11.56
CA LYS A 192 16.29 1.97 11.65
C LYS A 192 15.88 2.74 10.39
N ALA A 193 16.13 2.20 9.20
CA ALA A 193 15.68 2.79 7.94
C ALA A 193 14.14 2.92 7.90
N ALA A 194 13.41 1.84 8.18
CA ALA A 194 11.95 1.87 8.19
C ALA A 194 11.36 2.84 9.23
N ALA A 195 12.02 2.99 10.40
CA ALA A 195 11.63 3.98 11.41
C ALA A 195 11.86 5.41 10.93
N LYS A 196 12.98 5.68 10.26
CA LYS A 196 13.29 7.00 9.66
C LYS A 196 12.27 7.42 8.60
N HIS A 197 11.75 6.48 7.84
CA HIS A 197 10.70 6.71 6.86
C HIS A 197 9.28 6.73 7.48
N GLY A 198 9.15 6.57 8.80
CA GLY A 198 7.84 6.56 9.47
C GLY A 198 6.98 5.33 9.18
N TRP A 199 7.53 4.29 8.52
CA TRP A 199 6.75 3.08 8.19
C TRP A 199 6.44 2.25 9.41
N ILE A 200 7.30 2.28 10.43
CA ILE A 200 7.16 1.58 11.70
C ILE A 200 7.32 2.54 12.89
N ASN A 201 6.49 2.36 13.92
CA ASN A 201 6.52 3.19 15.13
C ASN A 201 6.82 2.38 16.41
N GLY A 202 6.88 1.04 16.33
CA GLY A 202 7.01 0.16 17.49
C GLY A 202 5.80 0.22 18.42
N TYR A 203 6.02 -0.16 19.65
CA TYR A 203 4.99 -0.22 20.70
C TYR A 203 5.15 0.94 21.70
N GLY A 204 4.10 1.17 22.52
CA GLY A 204 4.07 2.25 23.52
C GLY A 204 5.12 2.11 24.61
N ASP A 205 5.67 0.91 24.85
CA ASP A 205 6.77 0.63 25.78
C ASP A 205 8.17 0.92 25.19
N GLY A 206 8.22 1.38 23.95
CA GLY A 206 9.48 1.70 23.25
C GLY A 206 10.14 0.51 22.57
N SER A 207 9.50 -0.66 22.57
CA SER A 207 10.01 -1.86 21.90
C SER A 207 9.58 -1.93 20.43
N PHE A 208 10.34 -2.67 19.61
CA PHE A 208 9.96 -3.06 18.26
C PHE A 208 9.46 -4.50 18.20
N ARG A 209 9.94 -5.36 19.07
CA ARG A 209 9.64 -6.81 19.13
C ARG A 209 9.99 -7.51 17.82
N ALA A 210 11.26 -7.43 17.47
CA ALA A 210 11.81 -7.86 16.18
C ALA A 210 11.50 -9.31 15.80
N ASP A 211 11.53 -10.24 16.78
CA ASP A 211 11.34 -11.67 16.58
C ASP A 211 9.87 -12.12 16.71
N ASP A 212 8.96 -11.23 17.13
CA ASP A 212 7.53 -11.52 17.16
C ASP A 212 7.00 -11.72 15.73
N LYS A 213 5.96 -12.56 15.60
CA LYS A 213 5.29 -12.80 14.32
C LYS A 213 4.41 -11.60 13.96
N ILE A 214 4.60 -11.08 12.74
CA ILE A 214 3.80 -9.95 12.27
C ILE A 214 2.40 -10.44 11.88
N ASN A 215 1.37 -9.68 12.25
CA ASN A 215 0.00 -9.95 11.84
C ASN A 215 -0.40 -9.16 10.59
N ARG A 216 -1.53 -9.53 9.98
CA ARG A 216 -1.99 -8.93 8.71
C ARG A 216 -2.34 -7.45 8.83
N ALA A 217 -2.87 -6.99 9.96
CA ALA A 217 -3.16 -5.58 10.18
C ALA A 217 -1.87 -4.74 10.23
N GLU A 218 -0.85 -5.22 10.93
CA GLU A 218 0.47 -4.57 10.97
C GLU A 218 1.13 -4.49 9.60
N VAL A 219 1.00 -5.57 8.81
CA VAL A 219 1.49 -5.63 7.42
C VAL A 219 0.83 -4.55 6.57
N VAL A 220 -0.51 -4.45 6.59
CA VAL A 220 -1.25 -3.43 5.82
C VAL A 220 -0.82 -2.02 6.24
N THR A 221 -0.65 -1.79 7.55
CA THR A 221 -0.19 -0.50 8.05
C THR A 221 1.18 -0.13 7.49
N ILE A 222 2.15 -1.06 7.53
CA ILE A 222 3.50 -0.81 7.01
C ILE A 222 3.48 -0.59 5.50
N VAL A 223 2.77 -1.43 4.74
CA VAL A 223 2.71 -1.33 3.28
C VAL A 223 2.04 -0.04 2.84
N ASN A 224 0.93 0.37 3.47
CA ASN A 224 0.25 1.61 3.12
C ASN A 224 1.14 2.83 3.41
N ARG A 225 1.81 2.87 4.56
CA ARG A 225 2.77 3.95 4.87
C ARG A 225 3.94 3.98 3.89
N LEU A 226 4.50 2.84 3.53
CA LEU A 226 5.57 2.72 2.55
C LEU A 226 5.15 3.24 1.17
N LEU A 227 3.89 3.03 0.78
CA LEU A 227 3.33 3.48 -0.49
C LEU A 227 2.75 4.90 -0.43
N GLY A 228 2.85 5.59 0.72
CA GLY A 228 2.24 6.91 0.92
C GLY A 228 0.71 6.91 0.79
N ARG A 229 0.06 5.76 1.05
CA ARG A 229 -1.39 5.62 0.93
C ARG A 229 -2.06 5.94 2.26
N GLU A 230 -2.98 6.88 2.25
CA GLU A 230 -3.85 7.20 3.38
C GLU A 230 -5.20 6.51 3.24
N ALA A 231 -5.86 6.26 4.37
CA ALA A 231 -7.25 5.78 4.35
C ALA A 231 -8.15 6.87 3.78
N ASP A 232 -9.02 6.50 2.86
CA ASP A 232 -10.04 7.42 2.39
C ASP A 232 -11.15 7.53 3.46
N GLU A 233 -11.20 8.64 4.18
CA GLU A 233 -12.18 8.89 5.26
C GLU A 233 -13.64 8.81 4.78
N ASP A 234 -13.88 8.90 3.48
CA ASP A 234 -15.24 8.80 2.91
C ASP A 234 -15.75 7.35 2.81
N TYR A 235 -14.91 6.35 3.11
CA TYR A 235 -15.26 4.92 3.04
C TYR A 235 -15.14 4.18 4.38
N ILE A 236 -15.03 4.90 5.50
CA ILE A 236 -15.01 4.34 6.86
C ILE A 236 -16.36 4.50 7.54
#